data_373cfc052e4f3febcc57a258c2a65094
#
_entry.id   373cfc052e4f3febcc57a258c2a65094
#
_cell.length_a   1.000
_cell.length_b   1.000
_cell.length_c   1.000
_cell.angle_alpha   90.00
_cell.angle_beta   90.00
_cell.angle_gamma   90.00
#
_symmetry.space_group_name_H-M   'P 1'
#
loop_
_entity.id
_entity.type
_entity.pdbx_description
1 polymer ?
#
loop_
_entity_poly.entity_id
_entity_poly.type
_entity_poly.pdbx_seq_one_letter_code
_entity_poly.pdbx_strand_id
1 'polypeptide(L)'
;MLSAVARQMPREAPSPFQIVTGMSAGAIVAAAVACHAARFREGVVALERVWRNFHSEQVFRADAASMLRAGLRWTLALLSAGRLTAPPESVFDSSPLGHLLERHYDFKRMRQAMADGHLESLAIAASNYRTARSVAFYESRDPEPAAADGWQRGVGTQLSVTHLLASSAVPFLFPAVRLDGEYYGDGAMRQIAPLSPAIRLGADRLFVVGVRDQPKSPDMVATDRVPAPSVGQVIGFMLDTLFIDSLHAGVAQLERINRLIEQSAVPSPEGLRRIEPLVIVPQADFSAIAARHARAMPRSVRALLRTMGASNVGGSELLSYLLFESSYTRELIAIGREDAMARRDEIAHFLGTSVRTSAATTRVRRAATIESAPLPATSLALAR
;
A
#
# COMPACT_ATOMS: atom_id res chain seq x y z
N MET A 1 -1.92 10.37 6.65
CA MET A 1 -0.47 10.41 6.93
C MET A 1 0.24 11.49 6.11
N LEU A 2 0.24 11.50 4.78
CA LEU A 2 0.90 12.54 3.97
C LEU A 2 0.52 13.98 4.34
N SER A 3 -0.74 14.23 4.77
CA SER A 3 -1.16 15.55 5.22
C SER A 3 -0.47 16.01 6.52
N ALA A 4 -0.04 15.07 7.37
CA ALA A 4 0.75 15.39 8.56
C ALA A 4 2.20 15.74 8.17
N VAL A 5 2.77 15.03 7.21
CA VAL A 5 4.09 15.36 6.61
C VAL A 5 4.04 16.75 5.97
N ALA A 6 3.04 17.01 5.12
CA ALA A 6 2.91 18.28 4.40
C ALA A 6 2.73 19.51 5.33
N ARG A 7 2.18 19.30 6.53
CA ARG A 7 2.03 20.38 7.55
C ARG A 7 3.36 20.76 8.19
N GLN A 8 4.34 19.88 8.21
CA GLN A 8 5.67 20.10 8.77
C GLN A 8 6.62 20.78 7.78
N MET A 9 6.17 21.00 6.56
CA MET A 9 6.96 21.62 5.50
C MET A 9 6.44 23.01 5.12
N PRO A 10 7.29 23.90 4.58
CA PRO A 10 6.85 25.16 3.98
C PRO A 10 5.80 24.92 2.89
N ARG A 11 4.92 25.92 2.64
CA ARG A 11 3.81 25.75 1.68
C ARG A 11 4.26 25.46 0.27
N GLU A 12 5.36 26.07 -0.16
CA GLU A 12 5.90 26.01 -1.51
C GLU A 12 7.04 24.98 -1.65
N ALA A 13 7.34 24.24 -0.58
CA ALA A 13 8.42 23.28 -0.61
C ALA A 13 8.13 22.16 -1.63
N PRO A 14 9.16 21.70 -2.37
CA PRO A 14 9.06 20.51 -3.17
C PRO A 14 8.88 19.27 -2.28
N SER A 15 8.60 18.14 -2.89
CA SER A 15 8.48 16.85 -2.20
C SER A 15 9.77 16.52 -1.46
N PRO A 16 9.69 16.06 -0.19
CA PRO A 16 10.87 15.53 0.51
C PRO A 16 11.26 14.13 0.00
N PHE A 17 10.46 13.55 -0.91
CA PHE A 17 10.66 12.22 -1.44
C PHE A 17 11.10 12.31 -2.90
N GLN A 18 12.39 12.02 -3.16
CA GLN A 18 12.96 12.03 -4.51
C GLN A 18 12.59 10.76 -5.27
N ILE A 19 12.50 9.63 -4.59
CA ILE A 19 12.10 8.34 -5.14
C ILE A 19 10.77 7.96 -4.53
N VAL A 20 9.77 7.72 -5.37
CA VAL A 20 8.43 7.37 -4.92
C VAL A 20 8.05 6.02 -5.52
N THR A 21 7.55 5.11 -4.70
CA THR A 21 7.13 3.79 -5.15
C THR A 21 5.77 3.42 -4.60
N GLY A 22 5.01 2.63 -5.35
CA GLY A 22 3.71 2.18 -4.89
C GLY A 22 3.18 0.96 -5.63
N MET A 23 2.22 0.30 -5.01
CA MET A 23 1.44 -0.80 -5.61
C MET A 23 -0.03 -0.65 -5.23
N SER A 24 -0.92 -1.12 -6.10
CA SER A 24 -2.37 -1.03 -5.90
C SER A 24 -2.83 0.41 -5.61
N ALA A 25 -3.64 0.64 -4.60
CA ALA A 25 -4.01 1.99 -4.16
C ALA A 25 -2.79 2.86 -3.81
N GLY A 26 -1.69 2.24 -3.33
CA GLY A 26 -0.41 2.91 -3.08
C GLY A 26 0.23 3.46 -4.35
N ALA A 27 0.06 2.82 -5.51
CA ALA A 27 0.52 3.34 -6.80
C ALA A 27 -0.20 4.64 -7.19
N ILE A 28 -1.50 4.70 -6.93
CA ILE A 28 -2.31 5.91 -7.14
C ILE A 28 -1.80 7.06 -6.26
N VAL A 29 -1.54 6.79 -4.97
CA VAL A 29 -0.98 7.79 -4.05
C VAL A 29 0.43 8.20 -4.47
N ALA A 30 1.28 7.24 -4.85
CA ALA A 30 2.64 7.50 -5.33
C ALA A 30 2.66 8.41 -6.56
N ALA A 31 1.81 8.13 -7.55
CA ALA A 31 1.67 8.98 -8.74
C ALA A 31 1.17 10.39 -8.40
N ALA A 32 0.25 10.56 -7.42
CA ALA A 32 -0.18 11.87 -6.96
C ALA A 32 0.99 12.67 -6.37
N VAL A 33 1.82 12.05 -5.54
CA VAL A 33 3.03 12.67 -4.97
C VAL A 33 4.00 13.06 -6.09
N ALA A 34 4.24 12.16 -7.03
CA ALA A 34 5.17 12.38 -8.14
C ALA A 34 4.70 13.49 -9.08
N CYS A 35 3.42 13.53 -9.47
CA CYS A 35 2.85 14.58 -10.32
C CYS A 35 2.85 15.97 -9.66
N HIS A 36 2.99 16.02 -8.34
CA HIS A 36 3.03 17.27 -7.57
C HIS A 36 4.36 17.44 -6.82
N ALA A 37 5.44 16.79 -7.27
CA ALA A 37 6.71 16.81 -6.56
C ALA A 37 7.28 18.23 -6.41
N ALA A 38 7.07 19.13 -7.36
CA ALA A 38 7.48 20.52 -7.26
C ALA A 38 6.69 21.34 -6.20
N ARG A 39 5.47 20.91 -5.82
CA ARG A 39 4.57 21.57 -4.87
C ARG A 39 3.83 20.55 -4.01
N PHE A 40 4.58 19.88 -3.15
CA PHE A 40 4.12 18.72 -2.39
C PHE A 40 2.82 18.97 -1.61
N ARG A 41 2.73 20.09 -0.90
CA ARG A 41 1.56 20.41 -0.07
C ARG A 41 0.28 20.58 -0.91
N GLU A 42 0.38 21.20 -2.09
CA GLU A 42 -0.76 21.36 -3.01
C GLU A 42 -1.24 19.98 -3.49
N GLY A 43 -0.30 19.08 -3.86
CA GLY A 43 -0.60 17.73 -4.26
C GLY A 43 -1.31 16.93 -3.17
N VAL A 44 -0.82 17.00 -1.94
CA VAL A 44 -1.44 16.31 -0.80
C VAL A 44 -2.85 16.84 -0.52
N VAL A 45 -3.08 18.15 -0.62
CA VAL A 45 -4.42 18.75 -0.45
C VAL A 45 -5.35 18.31 -1.57
N ALA A 46 -4.88 18.28 -2.81
CA ALA A 46 -5.67 17.82 -3.96
C ALA A 46 -6.04 16.33 -3.79
N LEU A 47 -5.09 15.49 -3.44
CA LEU A 47 -5.30 14.07 -3.15
C LEU A 47 -6.32 13.88 -2.02
N GLU A 48 -6.15 14.57 -0.88
CA GLU A 48 -7.11 14.49 0.24
C GLU A 48 -8.50 14.92 -0.18
N ARG A 49 -8.65 15.94 -1.04
CA ARG A 49 -9.95 16.40 -1.55
C ARG A 49 -10.64 15.31 -2.37
N VAL A 50 -9.92 14.61 -3.25
CA VAL A 50 -10.46 13.49 -4.03
C VAL A 50 -10.97 12.40 -3.09
N TRP A 51 -10.13 11.94 -2.18
CA TRP A 51 -10.49 10.86 -1.24
C TRP A 51 -11.63 11.23 -0.29
N ARG A 52 -11.72 12.48 0.17
CA ARG A 52 -12.82 12.96 1.05
C ARG A 52 -14.18 13.01 0.37
N ASN A 53 -14.20 13.02 -0.96
CA ASN A 53 -15.42 13.07 -1.77
C ASN A 53 -15.54 11.84 -2.68
N PHE A 54 -14.95 10.74 -2.25
CA PHE A 54 -14.88 9.52 -3.04
C PHE A 54 -16.22 8.77 -2.98
N HIS A 55 -16.60 8.17 -4.13
CA HIS A 55 -17.80 7.35 -4.27
C HIS A 55 -17.49 6.13 -5.12
N SER A 56 -18.13 5.01 -4.81
CA SER A 56 -17.94 3.73 -5.51
C SER A 56 -18.14 3.84 -7.02
N GLU A 57 -19.07 4.70 -7.48
CA GLU A 57 -19.34 4.93 -8.90
C GLU A 57 -18.17 5.59 -9.67
N GLN A 58 -17.22 6.19 -8.95
CA GLN A 58 -15.99 6.73 -9.53
C GLN A 58 -14.90 5.67 -9.73
N VAL A 59 -15.06 4.51 -9.10
CA VAL A 59 -14.11 3.39 -9.16
C VAL A 59 -14.58 2.32 -10.12
N PHE A 60 -15.85 1.93 -9.98
CA PHE A 60 -16.45 0.88 -10.81
C PHE A 60 -17.91 1.13 -11.08
N ARG A 61 -18.41 0.54 -12.16
CA ARG A 61 -19.84 0.57 -12.44
C ARG A 61 -20.60 -0.34 -11.48
N ALA A 62 -21.44 0.28 -10.64
CA ALA A 62 -22.25 -0.39 -9.63
C ALA A 62 -23.76 -0.38 -9.97
N ASP A 63 -24.16 0.04 -11.17
CA ASP A 63 -25.55 0.10 -11.58
C ASP A 63 -26.14 -1.30 -11.72
N ALA A 64 -27.41 -1.45 -11.31
CA ALA A 64 -28.11 -2.73 -11.30
C ALA A 64 -28.14 -3.42 -12.68
N ALA A 65 -28.24 -2.65 -13.76
CA ALA A 65 -28.27 -3.18 -15.11
C ALA A 65 -26.92 -3.80 -15.52
N SER A 66 -25.80 -3.18 -15.17
CA SER A 66 -24.47 -3.72 -15.43
C SER A 66 -24.20 -4.98 -14.60
N MET A 67 -24.57 -4.97 -13.33
CA MET A 67 -24.45 -6.14 -12.46
C MET A 67 -25.34 -7.31 -12.89
N LEU A 68 -26.59 -7.03 -13.32
CA LEU A 68 -27.49 -8.06 -13.84
C LEU A 68 -26.94 -8.67 -15.12
N ARG A 69 -26.40 -7.84 -16.05
CA ARG A 69 -25.76 -8.32 -17.28
C ARG A 69 -24.54 -9.19 -16.98
N ALA A 70 -23.70 -8.77 -16.04
CA ALA A 70 -22.54 -9.56 -15.62
C ALA A 70 -22.99 -10.90 -15.02
N GLY A 71 -23.97 -10.89 -14.10
CA GLY A 71 -24.51 -12.09 -13.51
C GLY A 71 -25.13 -13.05 -14.53
N LEU A 72 -25.90 -12.53 -15.49
CA LEU A 72 -26.48 -13.33 -16.57
C LEU A 72 -25.39 -13.95 -17.47
N ARG A 73 -24.34 -13.18 -17.83
CA ARG A 73 -23.19 -13.70 -18.60
C ARG A 73 -22.47 -14.81 -17.83
N TRP A 74 -22.24 -14.65 -16.52
CA TRP A 74 -21.66 -15.71 -15.68
C TRP A 74 -22.52 -16.96 -15.68
N THR A 75 -23.83 -16.81 -15.47
CA THR A 75 -24.76 -17.95 -15.47
C THR A 75 -24.78 -18.67 -16.83
N LEU A 76 -24.86 -17.92 -17.93
CA LEU A 76 -24.85 -18.48 -19.28
C LEU A 76 -23.50 -19.18 -19.61
N ALA A 77 -22.37 -18.58 -19.19
CA ALA A 77 -21.05 -19.18 -19.38
C ALA A 77 -20.93 -20.49 -18.60
N LEU A 78 -21.39 -20.53 -17.35
CA LEU A 78 -21.38 -21.75 -16.53
C LEU A 78 -22.29 -22.84 -17.12
N LEU A 79 -23.56 -22.51 -17.46
CA LEU A 79 -24.52 -23.48 -18.00
C LEU A 79 -24.11 -24.00 -19.37
N SER A 80 -23.43 -23.18 -20.19
CA SER A 80 -22.97 -23.56 -21.53
C SER A 80 -21.55 -24.12 -21.55
N ALA A 81 -20.88 -24.25 -20.38
CA ALA A 81 -19.47 -24.57 -20.28
C ALA A 81 -18.58 -23.67 -21.18
N GLY A 82 -18.94 -22.38 -21.27
CA GLY A 82 -18.22 -21.38 -22.07
C GLY A 82 -18.51 -21.42 -23.57
N ARG A 83 -19.42 -22.29 -24.05
CA ARG A 83 -19.68 -22.45 -25.51
C ARG A 83 -20.55 -21.33 -26.09
N LEU A 84 -21.46 -20.74 -25.32
CA LEU A 84 -22.35 -19.67 -25.79
C LEU A 84 -21.80 -18.28 -25.52
N THR A 85 -21.12 -18.10 -24.44
CA THR A 85 -20.47 -16.82 -24.06
C THR A 85 -19.16 -17.08 -23.35
N ALA A 86 -18.13 -16.29 -23.66
CA ALA A 86 -16.92 -16.31 -22.86
C ALA A 86 -17.24 -15.85 -21.42
N PRO A 87 -16.66 -16.50 -20.39
CA PRO A 87 -16.84 -16.07 -19.03
C PRO A 87 -16.36 -14.62 -18.88
N PRO A 88 -17.04 -13.77 -18.11
CA PRO A 88 -16.56 -12.43 -17.80
C PRO A 88 -15.19 -12.48 -17.09
N GLU A 89 -14.31 -11.56 -17.44
CA GLU A 89 -12.95 -11.49 -16.86
C GLU A 89 -12.97 -10.99 -15.41
N SER A 90 -14.02 -10.24 -15.03
CA SER A 90 -14.15 -9.62 -13.71
C SER A 90 -15.61 -9.38 -13.33
N VAL A 91 -15.84 -9.10 -12.03
CA VAL A 91 -17.17 -8.76 -11.51
C VAL A 91 -17.53 -7.31 -11.83
N PHE A 92 -16.57 -6.38 -11.77
CA PHE A 92 -16.80 -4.95 -11.95
C PHE A 92 -16.05 -4.40 -13.16
N ASP A 93 -16.63 -3.40 -13.81
CA ASP A 93 -16.00 -2.57 -14.82
C ASP A 93 -15.30 -1.39 -14.15
N SER A 94 -13.98 -1.30 -14.26
CA SER A 94 -13.13 -0.26 -13.68
C SER A 94 -12.92 0.97 -14.59
N SER A 95 -13.67 1.11 -15.69
CA SER A 95 -13.56 2.27 -16.59
C SER A 95 -13.71 3.61 -15.86
N PRO A 96 -14.63 3.76 -14.86
CA PRO A 96 -14.74 5.03 -14.13
C PRO A 96 -13.44 5.41 -13.40
N LEU A 97 -12.72 4.45 -12.84
CA LEU A 97 -11.42 4.71 -12.22
C LEU A 97 -10.41 5.24 -13.24
N GLY A 98 -10.38 4.67 -14.45
CA GLY A 98 -9.53 5.18 -15.54
C GLY A 98 -9.80 6.64 -15.83
N HIS A 99 -11.05 7.03 -16.04
CA HIS A 99 -11.43 8.42 -16.29
C HIS A 99 -11.12 9.35 -15.12
N LEU A 100 -11.29 8.87 -13.87
CA LEU A 100 -10.91 9.65 -12.69
C LEU A 100 -9.42 9.92 -12.66
N LEU A 101 -8.60 8.89 -12.92
CA LEU A 101 -7.15 9.01 -12.93
C LEU A 101 -6.67 9.92 -14.08
N GLU A 102 -7.19 9.79 -15.29
CA GLU A 102 -6.87 10.66 -16.43
C GLU A 102 -7.15 12.14 -16.14
N ARG A 103 -8.23 12.43 -15.41
CA ARG A 103 -8.59 13.80 -15.02
C ARG A 103 -7.65 14.42 -13.99
N HIS A 104 -7.09 13.60 -13.09
CA HIS A 104 -6.35 14.11 -11.93
C HIS A 104 -4.84 13.94 -12.02
N TYR A 105 -4.33 13.06 -12.90
CA TYR A 105 -2.91 12.73 -12.99
C TYR A 105 -2.30 13.21 -14.30
N ASP A 106 -1.45 14.22 -14.20
CA ASP A 106 -0.70 14.77 -15.34
C ASP A 106 0.76 14.29 -15.27
N PHE A 107 1.06 13.20 -15.96
CA PHE A 107 2.42 12.65 -16.05
C PHE A 107 3.42 13.61 -16.74
N LYS A 108 2.96 14.65 -17.49
CA LYS A 108 3.85 15.68 -18.01
C LYS A 108 4.43 16.53 -16.88
N ARG A 109 3.61 16.85 -15.86
CA ARG A 109 4.08 17.55 -14.65
C ARG A 109 5.11 16.70 -13.87
N MET A 110 4.90 15.39 -13.82
CA MET A 110 5.87 14.48 -13.21
C MET A 110 7.21 14.56 -13.92
N ARG A 111 7.22 14.46 -15.26
CA ARG A 111 8.46 14.56 -16.08
C ARG A 111 9.12 15.92 -15.95
N GLN A 112 8.35 17.00 -15.86
CA GLN A 112 8.88 18.33 -15.59
C GLN A 112 9.54 18.38 -14.20
N ALA A 113 8.89 17.81 -13.17
CA ALA A 113 9.48 17.75 -11.83
C ALA A 113 10.78 16.91 -11.80
N MET A 114 10.89 15.86 -12.62
CA MET A 114 12.14 15.12 -12.81
C MET A 114 13.22 15.99 -13.49
N ALA A 115 12.86 16.71 -14.56
CA ALA A 115 13.78 17.61 -15.25
C ALA A 115 14.29 18.73 -14.32
N ASP A 116 13.42 19.26 -13.48
CA ASP A 116 13.74 20.32 -12.49
C ASP A 116 14.46 19.79 -11.25
N GLY A 117 14.68 18.47 -11.12
CA GLY A 117 15.41 17.86 -10.01
C GLY A 117 14.58 17.71 -8.71
N HIS A 118 13.25 17.88 -8.77
CA HIS A 118 12.36 17.67 -7.61
C HIS A 118 11.93 16.22 -7.41
N LEU A 119 12.10 15.39 -8.42
CA LEU A 119 11.81 13.96 -8.42
C LEU A 119 12.92 13.23 -9.18
N GLU A 120 13.38 12.10 -8.65
CA GLU A 120 14.33 11.23 -9.36
C GLU A 120 13.62 10.09 -10.07
N SER A 121 12.70 9.43 -9.36
CA SER A 121 12.04 8.24 -9.91
C SER A 121 10.64 8.04 -9.35
N LEU A 122 9.77 7.48 -10.21
CA LEU A 122 8.50 6.88 -9.81
C LEU A 122 8.50 5.42 -10.25
N ALA A 123 8.14 4.49 -9.34
CA ALA A 123 7.93 3.10 -9.70
C ALA A 123 6.56 2.59 -9.27
N ILE A 124 5.93 1.81 -10.15
CA ILE A 124 4.60 1.22 -9.98
C ILE A 124 4.75 -0.29 -10.15
N ALA A 125 4.42 -1.06 -9.10
CA ALA A 125 4.47 -2.51 -9.17
C ALA A 125 3.16 -3.08 -9.70
N ALA A 126 3.27 -4.06 -10.62
CA ALA A 126 2.16 -4.87 -11.10
C ALA A 126 2.59 -6.34 -11.20
N SER A 127 1.62 -7.25 -11.25
CA SER A 127 1.86 -8.70 -11.33
C SER A 127 1.57 -9.20 -12.73
N ASN A 128 2.57 -9.81 -13.38
CA ASN A 128 2.42 -10.36 -14.72
C ASN A 128 1.79 -11.77 -14.65
N TYR A 129 0.66 -11.96 -15.32
CA TYR A 129 -0.06 -13.23 -15.29
C TYR A 129 0.66 -14.35 -16.04
N ARG A 130 1.38 -14.06 -17.14
CA ARG A 130 2.06 -15.06 -17.93
C ARG A 130 3.31 -15.61 -17.23
N THR A 131 4.12 -14.70 -16.65
CA THR A 131 5.40 -15.08 -16.03
C THR A 131 5.29 -15.38 -14.54
N ALA A 132 4.14 -15.08 -13.93
CA ALA A 132 3.90 -15.13 -12.49
C ALA A 132 4.92 -14.34 -11.66
N ARG A 133 5.49 -13.26 -12.22
CA ARG A 133 6.49 -12.40 -11.56
C ARG A 133 5.91 -11.03 -11.21
N SER A 134 6.48 -10.43 -10.18
CA SER A 134 6.30 -9.00 -9.92
C SER A 134 7.13 -8.19 -10.92
N VAL A 135 6.52 -7.14 -11.48
CA VAL A 135 7.17 -6.18 -12.39
C VAL A 135 7.05 -4.79 -11.79
N ALA A 136 8.17 -4.12 -11.60
CA ALA A 136 8.21 -2.70 -11.23
C ALA A 136 8.43 -1.88 -12.50
N PHE A 137 7.38 -1.28 -13.03
CA PHE A 137 7.46 -0.28 -14.07
C PHE A 137 7.97 1.01 -13.46
N TYR A 138 9.04 1.59 -14.01
CA TYR A 138 9.58 2.81 -13.48
C TYR A 138 9.91 3.82 -14.58
N GLU A 139 9.79 5.08 -14.23
CA GLU A 139 10.32 6.22 -14.98
C GLU A 139 11.30 6.96 -14.07
N SER A 140 12.52 7.18 -14.55
CA SER A 140 13.60 7.77 -13.77
C SER A 140 14.33 8.83 -14.60
N ARG A 141 14.85 9.83 -13.89
CA ARG A 141 15.75 10.82 -14.50
C ARG A 141 17.07 10.18 -14.93
N ASP A 142 17.59 9.22 -14.14
CA ASP A 142 18.71 8.38 -14.50
C ASP A 142 18.22 7.12 -15.22
N PRO A 143 18.59 6.89 -16.49
CA PRO A 143 18.09 5.75 -17.25
C PRO A 143 18.64 4.38 -16.82
N GLU A 144 19.66 4.32 -15.98
CA GLU A 144 20.28 3.07 -15.53
C GLU A 144 20.13 2.78 -14.02
N PRO A 145 18.93 2.64 -13.47
CA PRO A 145 18.81 1.98 -12.19
C PRO A 145 19.05 0.48 -12.38
N ALA A 146 19.86 -0.09 -11.50
CA ALA A 146 20.37 -1.44 -11.58
C ALA A 146 19.34 -2.49 -11.98
N ALA A 147 19.69 -3.28 -12.99
CA ALA A 147 18.91 -4.41 -13.47
C ALA A 147 18.53 -5.34 -12.31
N ALA A 148 17.27 -5.71 -12.24
CA ALA A 148 16.76 -6.57 -11.17
C ALA A 148 16.90 -8.03 -11.57
N ASP A 149 17.74 -8.76 -10.88
CA ASP A 149 17.76 -10.22 -10.91
C ASP A 149 16.73 -10.78 -9.91
N GLY A 150 16.10 -11.90 -10.27
CA GLY A 150 15.20 -12.64 -9.38
C GLY A 150 13.71 -12.49 -9.68
N TRP A 151 12.87 -12.56 -8.63
CA TRP A 151 11.40 -12.61 -8.72
C TRP A 151 10.76 -11.27 -9.15
N GLN A 152 11.48 -10.15 -8.99
CA GLN A 152 11.02 -8.82 -9.37
C GLN A 152 11.85 -8.28 -10.52
N ARG A 153 11.17 -7.94 -11.63
CA ARG A 153 11.78 -7.34 -12.81
C ARG A 153 11.52 -5.83 -12.81
N GLY A 154 12.57 -5.05 -12.97
CA GLY A 154 12.45 -3.61 -13.29
C GLY A 154 12.25 -3.43 -14.80
N VAL A 155 11.31 -2.57 -15.19
CA VAL A 155 11.07 -2.19 -16.58
C VAL A 155 11.01 -0.67 -16.67
N GLY A 156 12.04 -0.08 -17.27
CA GLY A 156 12.07 1.35 -17.59
C GLY A 156 11.09 1.66 -18.72
N THR A 157 10.14 2.56 -18.46
CA THR A 157 9.10 2.94 -19.43
C THR A 157 8.51 4.30 -19.11
N GLN A 158 7.82 4.89 -20.08
CA GLN A 158 7.00 6.06 -19.79
C GLN A 158 5.72 5.64 -19.06
N LEU A 159 5.61 6.09 -17.82
CA LEU A 159 4.45 5.77 -16.98
C LEU A 159 3.20 6.53 -17.46
N SER A 160 2.06 5.88 -17.27
CA SER A 160 0.74 6.36 -17.66
C SER A 160 -0.34 5.85 -16.73
N VAL A 161 -1.57 6.32 -16.90
CA VAL A 161 -2.74 5.84 -16.16
C VAL A 161 -2.94 4.33 -16.32
N THR A 162 -2.59 3.77 -17.49
CA THR A 162 -2.74 2.33 -17.73
C THR A 162 -1.89 1.50 -16.76
N HIS A 163 -0.71 1.98 -16.37
CA HIS A 163 0.13 1.32 -15.36
C HIS A 163 -0.50 1.38 -13.95
N LEU A 164 -1.18 2.48 -13.61
CA LEU A 164 -1.93 2.59 -12.36
C LEU A 164 -3.10 1.62 -12.32
N LEU A 165 -3.84 1.51 -13.44
CA LEU A 165 -4.93 0.54 -13.58
C LEU A 165 -4.43 -0.90 -13.48
N ALA A 166 -3.31 -1.23 -14.13
CA ALA A 166 -2.68 -2.55 -14.02
C ALA A 166 -2.30 -2.89 -12.58
N SER A 167 -1.68 -1.92 -11.90
CA SER A 167 -1.28 -2.06 -10.49
C SER A 167 -2.47 -2.22 -9.53
N SER A 168 -3.64 -1.70 -9.89
CA SER A 168 -4.87 -1.70 -9.07
C SER A 168 -5.91 -2.73 -9.53
N ALA A 169 -5.56 -3.60 -10.49
CA ALA A 169 -6.45 -4.62 -11.03
C ALA A 169 -6.53 -5.83 -10.09
N VAL A 170 -7.29 -5.66 -8.98
CA VAL A 170 -7.51 -6.72 -7.98
C VAL A 170 -8.19 -7.92 -8.64
N PRO A 171 -7.65 -9.15 -8.50
CA PRO A 171 -8.19 -10.35 -9.14
C PRO A 171 -9.66 -10.56 -8.81
N PHE A 172 -10.42 -11.08 -9.75
CA PHE A 172 -11.86 -11.30 -9.71
C PHE A 172 -12.70 -10.02 -9.65
N LEU A 173 -12.23 -8.96 -8.98
CA LEU A 173 -12.98 -7.71 -8.81
C LEU A 173 -12.85 -6.84 -10.06
N PHE A 174 -11.62 -6.63 -10.55
CA PHE A 174 -11.33 -5.78 -11.70
C PHE A 174 -10.67 -6.55 -12.84
N PRO A 175 -10.87 -6.12 -14.10
CA PRO A 175 -10.30 -6.80 -15.25
C PRO A 175 -8.77 -6.67 -15.27
N ALA A 176 -8.09 -7.72 -15.74
CA ALA A 176 -6.67 -7.64 -16.03
C ALA A 176 -6.38 -6.59 -17.10
N VAL A 177 -5.29 -5.85 -16.96
CA VAL A 177 -4.92 -4.76 -17.86
C VAL A 177 -3.83 -5.22 -18.82
N ARG A 178 -4.03 -4.96 -20.12
CA ARG A 178 -3.04 -5.28 -21.14
C ARG A 178 -2.02 -4.15 -21.30
N LEU A 179 -0.73 -4.48 -21.11
CA LEU A 179 0.42 -3.59 -21.35
C LEU A 179 1.44 -4.36 -22.22
N ASP A 180 1.86 -3.76 -23.30
CA ASP A 180 2.89 -4.31 -24.19
C ASP A 180 2.66 -5.78 -24.62
N GLY A 181 1.40 -6.12 -24.86
CA GLY A 181 1.00 -7.47 -25.31
C GLY A 181 0.81 -8.51 -24.18
N GLU A 182 1.11 -8.16 -22.93
CA GLU A 182 0.93 -9.03 -21.76
C GLU A 182 -0.17 -8.52 -20.83
N TYR A 183 -0.73 -9.41 -20.00
CA TYR A 183 -1.75 -9.08 -19.03
C TYR A 183 -1.17 -8.95 -17.62
N TYR A 184 -1.59 -7.90 -16.94
CA TYR A 184 -1.16 -7.57 -15.59
C TYR A 184 -2.35 -7.43 -14.65
N GLY A 185 -2.10 -7.78 -13.40
CA GLY A 185 -3.02 -7.62 -12.28
C GLY A 185 -2.36 -6.90 -11.11
N ASP A 186 -3.08 -6.81 -10.00
CA ASP A 186 -2.67 -6.05 -8.83
C ASP A 186 -1.24 -6.35 -8.38
N GLY A 187 -0.50 -5.29 -8.09
CA GLY A 187 0.91 -5.37 -7.71
C GLY A 187 1.16 -6.20 -6.46
N ALA A 188 0.23 -6.24 -5.53
CA ALA A 188 0.36 -6.98 -4.27
C ALA A 188 0.39 -8.50 -4.46
N MET A 189 -0.19 -9.04 -5.54
CA MET A 189 -0.29 -10.49 -5.77
C MET A 189 1.06 -11.21 -5.77
N ARG A 190 2.12 -10.57 -6.23
CA ARG A 190 3.46 -11.16 -6.39
C ARG A 190 4.58 -10.33 -5.75
N GLN A 191 4.21 -9.32 -4.93
CA GLN A 191 5.18 -8.43 -4.30
C GLN A 191 5.69 -9.03 -2.98
N ILE A 192 6.71 -9.85 -3.07
CA ILE A 192 7.37 -10.47 -1.91
C ILE A 192 8.28 -9.47 -1.19
N ALA A 193 8.85 -8.50 -1.93
CA ALA A 193 9.81 -7.52 -1.40
C ALA A 193 9.36 -6.09 -1.71
N PRO A 194 8.37 -5.53 -0.98
CA PRO A 194 7.77 -4.23 -1.28
C PRO A 194 8.74 -3.06 -1.17
N LEU A 195 9.81 -3.16 -0.40
CA LEU A 195 10.84 -2.13 -0.24
C LEU A 195 11.87 -2.15 -1.38
N SER A 196 12.01 -3.27 -2.08
CA SER A 196 13.02 -3.50 -3.10
C SER A 196 13.02 -2.47 -4.24
N PRO A 197 11.88 -2.03 -4.81
CA PRO A 197 11.89 -1.02 -5.87
C PRO A 197 12.58 0.28 -5.46
N ALA A 198 12.26 0.82 -4.28
CA ALA A 198 12.86 2.05 -3.78
C ALA A 198 14.37 1.89 -3.53
N ILE A 199 14.77 0.77 -2.92
CA ILE A 199 16.17 0.46 -2.63
C ILE A 199 17.01 0.37 -3.91
N ARG A 200 16.48 -0.29 -4.94
CA ARG A 200 17.14 -0.47 -6.23
C ARG A 200 17.23 0.82 -7.04
N LEU A 201 16.27 1.72 -6.86
CA LEU A 201 16.31 3.07 -7.44
C LEU A 201 17.25 4.03 -6.68
N GLY A 202 17.92 3.56 -5.64
CA GLY A 202 18.96 4.33 -4.94
C GLY A 202 18.55 4.93 -3.59
N ALA A 203 17.37 4.61 -3.06
CA ALA A 203 16.93 5.18 -1.78
C ALA A 203 17.78 4.68 -0.60
N ASP A 204 18.35 5.61 0.18
CA ASP A 204 19.09 5.33 1.42
C ASP A 204 18.20 5.44 2.66
N ARG A 205 17.07 6.14 2.53
CA ARG A 205 16.09 6.34 3.60
C ARG A 205 14.69 6.04 3.07
N LEU A 206 13.91 5.28 3.82
CA LEU A 206 12.59 4.82 3.40
C LEU A 206 11.51 5.34 4.34
N PHE A 207 10.64 6.22 3.85
CA PHE A 207 9.39 6.57 4.51
C PHE A 207 8.30 5.61 4.02
N VAL A 208 7.94 4.66 4.85
CA VAL A 208 7.02 3.57 4.48
C VAL A 208 5.66 3.79 5.11
N VAL A 209 4.62 3.80 4.29
CA VAL A 209 3.24 3.83 4.75
C VAL A 209 2.60 2.47 4.49
N GLY A 210 2.33 1.74 5.56
CA GLY A 210 1.65 0.45 5.51
C GLY A 210 0.13 0.58 5.66
N VAL A 211 -0.57 -0.54 5.44
CA VAL A 211 -2.04 -0.59 5.50
C VAL A 211 -2.53 -1.08 6.86
N ARG A 212 -1.85 -2.02 7.51
CA ARG A 212 -2.28 -2.62 8.79
C ARG A 212 -1.07 -3.12 9.58
N ASP A 213 -1.09 -2.99 10.91
CA ASP A 213 0.03 -3.36 11.79
C ASP A 213 -0.08 -4.77 12.36
N GLN A 214 -1.26 -5.32 12.61
CA GLN A 214 -1.35 -6.56 13.35
C GLN A 214 -2.19 -7.65 12.68
N PRO A 215 -1.75 -8.93 12.78
CA PRO A 215 -2.67 -10.04 12.64
C PRO A 215 -3.79 -9.85 13.68
N LYS A 216 -5.02 -10.18 13.30
CA LYS A 216 -6.17 -10.12 14.21
C LYS A 216 -5.81 -10.84 15.51
N SER A 217 -6.04 -10.17 16.65
CA SER A 217 -5.87 -10.76 17.98
C SER A 217 -6.52 -12.14 18.05
N PRO A 218 -5.86 -13.13 18.67
CA PRO A 218 -6.44 -14.47 18.86
C PRO A 218 -7.62 -14.49 19.83
N ASP A 219 -8.03 -13.37 20.41
CA ASP A 219 -9.15 -13.23 21.36
C ASP A 219 -10.54 -13.36 20.74
N MET A 220 -10.66 -14.05 19.64
CA MET A 220 -11.96 -14.58 19.22
C MET A 220 -12.41 -15.62 20.21
N VAL A 221 -13.39 -15.24 21.03
CA VAL A 221 -14.09 -16.12 21.96
C VAL A 221 -14.35 -17.46 21.26
N ALA A 222 -13.80 -18.52 21.83
CA ALA A 222 -14.06 -19.89 21.37
C ALA A 222 -15.56 -20.14 21.47
N THR A 223 -16.28 -19.98 20.38
CA THR A 223 -17.66 -20.43 20.26
C THR A 223 -17.63 -21.90 19.90
N ASP A 224 -18.38 -22.70 20.61
CA ASP A 224 -18.43 -24.17 20.45
C ASP A 224 -18.83 -24.65 19.05
N ARG A 225 -19.24 -23.74 18.16
CA ARG A 225 -19.56 -24.01 16.75
C ARG A 225 -19.11 -22.88 15.88
N VAL A 226 -17.97 -23.06 15.21
CA VAL A 226 -17.51 -22.17 14.14
C VAL A 226 -18.19 -22.61 12.84
N PRO A 227 -19.05 -21.78 12.20
CA PRO A 227 -19.64 -22.13 10.91
C PRO A 227 -18.58 -22.23 9.84
N ALA A 228 -18.82 -23.01 8.79
CA ALA A 228 -17.95 -23.07 7.62
C ALA A 228 -17.82 -21.67 6.99
N PRO A 229 -16.60 -21.28 6.52
CA PRO A 229 -16.38 -19.96 5.95
C PRO A 229 -17.20 -19.77 4.67
N SER A 230 -17.82 -18.63 4.54
CA SER A 230 -18.53 -18.21 3.32
C SER A 230 -17.54 -17.88 2.20
N VAL A 231 -18.02 -17.86 0.94
CA VAL A 231 -17.22 -17.43 -0.22
C VAL A 231 -16.64 -16.03 -0.01
N GLY A 232 -17.43 -15.10 0.53
CA GLY A 232 -16.97 -13.75 0.84
C GLY A 232 -15.86 -13.70 1.89
N GLN A 233 -15.93 -14.57 2.91
CA GLN A 233 -14.87 -14.71 3.91
C GLN A 233 -13.58 -15.28 3.31
N VAL A 234 -13.69 -16.30 2.45
CA VAL A 234 -12.52 -16.89 1.77
C VAL A 234 -11.84 -15.84 0.88
N ILE A 235 -12.60 -15.10 0.08
CA ILE A 235 -12.04 -14.03 -0.77
C ILE A 235 -11.41 -12.92 0.10
N GLY A 236 -12.08 -12.48 1.17
CA GLY A 236 -11.53 -11.49 2.09
C GLY A 236 -10.21 -11.95 2.72
N PHE A 237 -10.15 -13.17 3.18
CA PHE A 237 -8.91 -13.78 3.72
C PHE A 237 -7.79 -13.85 2.66
N MET A 238 -8.11 -14.23 1.42
CA MET A 238 -7.13 -14.24 0.32
C MET A 238 -6.59 -12.83 0.04
N LEU A 239 -7.46 -11.81 0.02
CA LEU A 239 -7.04 -10.43 -0.18
C LEU A 239 -6.18 -9.94 1.00
N ASP A 240 -6.57 -10.22 2.24
CA ASP A 240 -5.78 -9.88 3.42
C ASP A 240 -4.36 -10.49 3.33
N THR A 241 -4.25 -11.77 2.97
CA THR A 241 -2.95 -12.44 2.81
C THR A 241 -2.09 -11.77 1.74
N LEU A 242 -2.70 -11.31 0.64
CA LEU A 242 -1.97 -10.62 -0.43
C LEU A 242 -1.43 -9.25 -0.01
N PHE A 243 -2.17 -8.51 0.84
CA PHE A 243 -1.85 -7.11 1.11
C PHE A 243 -1.05 -6.87 2.41
N ILE A 244 -1.04 -7.81 3.38
CA ILE A 244 -0.58 -7.54 4.74
C ILE A 244 0.80 -8.13 5.05
N ASP A 245 1.08 -9.36 4.66
CA ASP A 245 2.21 -10.12 5.22
C ASP A 245 3.60 -9.70 4.72
N SER A 246 3.71 -9.12 3.52
CA SER A 246 5.01 -8.88 2.89
C SER A 246 5.79 -7.69 3.47
N LEU A 247 5.11 -6.67 4.01
CA LEU A 247 5.77 -5.46 4.52
C LEU A 247 6.56 -5.72 5.80
N HIS A 248 5.95 -6.37 6.78
CA HIS A 248 6.61 -6.64 8.07
C HIS A 248 7.83 -7.55 7.90
N ALA A 249 7.70 -8.60 7.08
CA ALA A 249 8.82 -9.48 6.74
C ALA A 249 9.94 -8.72 6.03
N GLY A 250 9.60 -7.81 5.10
CA GLY A 250 10.55 -6.97 4.38
C GLY A 250 11.31 -6.01 5.29
N VAL A 251 10.63 -5.37 6.24
CA VAL A 251 11.25 -4.47 7.22
C VAL A 251 12.16 -5.24 8.16
N ALA A 252 11.71 -6.36 8.72
CA ALA A 252 12.53 -7.20 9.59
C ALA A 252 13.80 -7.71 8.90
N GLN A 253 13.69 -8.08 7.61
CA GLN A 253 14.84 -8.47 6.80
C GLN A 253 15.81 -7.30 6.59
N LEU A 254 15.29 -6.11 6.27
CA LEU A 254 16.11 -4.90 6.10
C LEU A 254 16.88 -4.55 7.38
N GLU A 255 16.22 -4.58 8.53
CA GLU A 255 16.86 -4.34 9.82
C GLU A 255 17.94 -5.38 10.14
N ARG A 256 17.69 -6.66 9.78
CA ARG A 256 18.70 -7.71 9.92
C ARG A 256 19.92 -7.44 9.04
N ILE A 257 19.73 -7.04 7.79
CA ILE A 257 20.82 -6.69 6.87
C ILE A 257 21.58 -5.49 7.42
N ASN A 258 20.91 -4.44 7.90
CA ASN A 258 21.56 -3.27 8.51
C ASN A 258 22.46 -3.67 9.67
N ARG A 259 21.98 -4.54 10.58
CA ARG A 259 22.82 -5.04 11.69
C ARG A 259 24.05 -5.83 11.21
N LEU A 260 23.91 -6.63 10.17
CA LEU A 260 25.05 -7.36 9.59
C LEU A 260 26.09 -6.42 8.97
N ILE A 261 25.64 -5.38 8.28
CA ILE A 261 26.54 -4.34 7.72
C ILE A 261 27.29 -3.61 8.84
N GLU A 262 26.61 -3.24 9.92
CA GLU A 262 27.21 -2.56 11.09
C GLU A 262 28.26 -3.43 11.82
N GLN A 263 28.08 -4.75 11.81
CA GLN A 263 28.99 -5.72 12.45
C GLN A 263 30.13 -6.17 11.54
N SER A 264 30.02 -5.91 10.22
CA SER A 264 31.06 -6.31 9.27
C SER A 264 32.21 -5.33 9.29
N ALA A 265 33.41 -5.86 9.50
CA ALA A 265 34.68 -5.10 9.38
C ALA A 265 35.13 -4.94 7.91
N VAL A 266 34.49 -5.62 6.97
CA VAL A 266 34.87 -5.65 5.55
C VAL A 266 33.78 -5.01 4.70
N PRO A 267 34.10 -4.13 3.74
CA PRO A 267 33.13 -3.61 2.80
C PRO A 267 32.40 -4.76 2.11
N SER A 268 31.06 -4.64 1.99
CA SER A 268 30.26 -5.67 1.32
C SER A 268 30.66 -5.80 -0.15
N PRO A 269 31.06 -7.00 -0.62
CA PRO A 269 31.39 -7.21 -2.03
C PRO A 269 30.20 -6.97 -2.98
N GLU A 270 28.99 -7.04 -2.49
CA GLU A 270 27.74 -6.84 -3.25
C GLU A 270 27.24 -5.38 -3.25
N GLY A 271 28.02 -4.43 -2.69
CA GLY A 271 27.61 -3.03 -2.59
C GLY A 271 26.40 -2.79 -1.67
N LEU A 272 26.18 -3.69 -0.71
CA LEU A 272 25.12 -3.51 0.30
C LEU A 272 25.42 -2.26 1.12
N ARG A 273 24.41 -1.42 1.30
CA ARG A 273 24.47 -0.19 2.09
C ARG A 273 23.41 -0.19 3.19
N ARG A 274 23.69 0.54 4.25
CA ARG A 274 22.69 0.76 5.30
C ARG A 274 21.55 1.60 4.78
N ILE A 275 20.31 1.21 5.10
CA ILE A 275 19.09 1.91 4.71
C ILE A 275 18.24 2.16 5.95
N GLU A 276 17.88 3.42 6.17
CA GLU A 276 17.09 3.84 7.34
C GLU A 276 15.59 3.76 7.04
N PRO A 277 14.81 2.83 7.65
CA PRO A 277 13.37 2.78 7.49
C PRO A 277 12.65 3.59 8.58
N LEU A 278 11.67 4.41 8.20
CA LEU A 278 10.61 4.91 9.07
C LEU A 278 9.29 4.33 8.59
N VAL A 279 8.75 3.39 9.35
CA VAL A 279 7.50 2.68 8.99
C VAL A 279 6.35 3.22 9.82
N ILE A 280 5.30 3.69 9.16
CA ILE A 280 4.08 4.17 9.79
C ILE A 280 2.91 3.30 9.30
N VAL A 281 2.26 2.64 10.25
CA VAL A 281 1.13 1.73 9.99
C VAL A 281 -0.05 2.17 10.86
N PRO A 282 -1.27 2.23 10.32
CA PRO A 282 -2.46 2.53 11.10
C PRO A 282 -2.74 1.46 12.14
N GLN A 283 -3.15 1.89 13.34
CA GLN A 283 -3.50 1.00 14.45
C GLN A 283 -4.98 0.56 14.42
N ALA A 284 -5.78 1.09 13.49
CA ALA A 284 -7.21 0.88 13.45
C ALA A 284 -7.61 -0.42 12.75
N ASP A 285 -8.66 -1.06 13.21
CA ASP A 285 -9.33 -2.16 12.50
C ASP A 285 -10.22 -1.63 11.37
N PHE A 286 -9.71 -1.67 10.16
CA PHE A 286 -10.43 -1.20 8.98
C PHE A 286 -11.67 -2.02 8.66
N SER A 287 -11.70 -3.31 9.00
CA SER A 287 -12.85 -4.18 8.80
C SER A 287 -14.00 -3.78 9.72
N ALA A 288 -13.70 -3.47 10.99
CA ALA A 288 -14.70 -2.95 11.93
C ALA A 288 -15.21 -1.57 11.50
N ILE A 289 -14.35 -0.68 10.99
CA ILE A 289 -14.75 0.62 10.46
C ILE A 289 -15.64 0.43 9.23
N ALA A 290 -15.25 -0.42 8.28
CA ALA A 290 -16.03 -0.69 7.07
C ALA A 290 -17.43 -1.22 7.41
N ALA A 291 -17.54 -2.10 8.42
CA ALA A 291 -18.82 -2.63 8.88
C ALA A 291 -19.78 -1.52 9.35
N ARG A 292 -19.28 -0.47 10.04
CA ARG A 292 -20.09 0.69 10.46
C ARG A 292 -20.62 1.49 9.27
N HIS A 293 -19.83 1.58 8.18
CA HIS A 293 -20.19 2.32 6.98
C HIS A 293 -20.84 1.48 5.88
N ALA A 294 -21.11 0.19 6.10
CA ALA A 294 -21.65 -0.75 5.11
C ALA A 294 -22.93 -0.25 4.42
N ARG A 295 -23.76 0.54 5.11
CA ARG A 295 -24.99 1.10 4.58
C ARG A 295 -24.78 2.18 3.50
N ALA A 296 -23.61 2.82 3.46
CA ALA A 296 -23.27 3.84 2.46
C ALA A 296 -23.01 3.23 1.08
N MET A 297 -22.60 1.95 1.03
CA MET A 297 -22.34 1.23 -0.21
C MET A 297 -23.57 1.14 -1.13
N PRO A 298 -23.41 1.19 -2.47
CA PRO A 298 -24.51 1.01 -3.43
C PRO A 298 -25.31 -0.27 -3.15
N ARG A 299 -26.65 -0.19 -3.32
CA ARG A 299 -27.57 -1.28 -2.99
C ARG A 299 -27.25 -2.57 -3.75
N SER A 300 -26.87 -2.46 -5.02
CA SER A 300 -26.49 -3.57 -5.90
C SER A 300 -25.26 -4.32 -5.38
N VAL A 301 -24.20 -3.60 -5.00
CA VAL A 301 -22.96 -4.18 -4.46
C VAL A 301 -23.24 -4.83 -3.12
N ARG A 302 -24.02 -4.17 -2.26
CA ARG A 302 -24.42 -4.72 -0.96
C ARG A 302 -25.25 -6.00 -1.10
N ALA A 303 -26.14 -6.08 -2.10
CA ALA A 303 -26.90 -7.30 -2.40
C ALA A 303 -25.95 -8.43 -2.83
N LEU A 304 -25.00 -8.15 -3.73
CA LEU A 304 -23.99 -9.11 -4.15
C LEU A 304 -23.17 -9.64 -2.96
N LEU A 305 -22.67 -8.75 -2.12
CA LEU A 305 -21.87 -9.14 -0.94
C LEU A 305 -22.67 -9.99 0.05
N ARG A 306 -23.98 -9.73 0.19
CA ARG A 306 -24.88 -10.57 0.99
C ARG A 306 -25.00 -11.99 0.44
N THR A 307 -25.16 -12.14 -0.88
CA THR A 307 -25.24 -13.47 -1.51
C THR A 307 -23.93 -14.26 -1.36
N MET A 308 -22.81 -13.57 -1.28
CA MET A 308 -21.48 -14.18 -1.02
C MET A 308 -21.21 -14.46 0.46
N GLY A 309 -22.14 -14.09 1.36
CA GLY A 309 -21.99 -14.23 2.81
C GLY A 309 -21.02 -13.23 3.43
N ALA A 310 -20.62 -12.18 2.72
CA ALA A 310 -19.69 -11.16 3.20
C ALA A 310 -20.32 -10.18 4.22
N SER A 311 -21.62 -10.26 4.46
CA SER A 311 -22.32 -9.45 5.47
C SER A 311 -22.34 -10.08 6.87
N ASN A 312 -21.88 -11.31 7.02
CA ASN A 312 -21.82 -12.04 8.29
C ASN A 312 -20.54 -11.68 9.06
N VAL A 313 -20.51 -12.05 10.35
CA VAL A 313 -19.30 -11.92 11.19
C VAL A 313 -18.12 -12.60 10.46
N GLY A 314 -17.05 -11.84 10.18
CA GLY A 314 -15.88 -12.32 9.43
C GLY A 314 -15.90 -12.00 7.92
N GLY A 315 -17.00 -11.49 7.34
CA GLY A 315 -17.05 -11.05 5.93
C GLY A 315 -16.76 -9.56 5.71
N SER A 316 -16.55 -8.81 6.78
CA SER A 316 -16.26 -7.37 6.75
C SER A 316 -14.92 -7.02 6.09
N GLU A 317 -14.04 -8.00 5.92
CA GLU A 317 -12.76 -7.83 5.22
C GLU A 317 -12.98 -7.48 3.75
N LEU A 318 -13.74 -8.32 3.03
CA LEU A 318 -14.07 -8.04 1.63
C LEU A 318 -14.81 -6.70 1.47
N LEU A 319 -15.65 -6.35 2.45
CA LEU A 319 -16.34 -5.07 2.49
C LEU A 319 -15.33 -3.90 2.54
N SER A 320 -14.27 -4.00 3.35
CA SER A 320 -13.27 -2.93 3.48
C SER A 320 -12.52 -2.63 2.18
N TYR A 321 -12.35 -3.62 1.31
CA TYR A 321 -11.72 -3.46 0.00
C TYR A 321 -12.63 -2.85 -1.08
N LEU A 322 -13.95 -2.88 -0.89
CA LEU A 322 -14.94 -2.41 -1.87
C LEU A 322 -15.68 -1.14 -1.44
N LEU A 323 -15.45 -0.67 -0.22
CA LEU A 323 -16.18 0.48 0.33
C LEU A 323 -15.47 1.79 -0.05
N PHE A 324 -15.76 2.30 -1.23
CA PHE A 324 -15.25 3.57 -1.74
C PHE A 324 -16.26 4.70 -1.51
N GLU A 325 -16.59 4.98 -0.23
CA GLU A 325 -17.58 5.99 0.11
C GLU A 325 -17.01 7.08 1.02
N SER A 326 -17.41 8.31 0.78
CA SER A 326 -16.87 9.50 1.46
C SER A 326 -16.97 9.45 2.97
N SER A 327 -17.98 8.82 3.52
CA SER A 327 -18.14 8.64 4.98
C SER A 327 -17.03 7.76 5.57
N TYR A 328 -16.69 6.68 4.87
CA TYR A 328 -15.63 5.75 5.26
C TYR A 328 -14.24 6.36 5.06
N THR A 329 -13.97 6.93 3.88
CA THR A 329 -12.66 7.49 3.56
C THR A 329 -12.32 8.69 4.43
N ARG A 330 -13.28 9.51 4.83
CA ARG A 330 -13.07 10.62 5.78
C ARG A 330 -12.63 10.14 7.16
N GLU A 331 -13.23 9.06 7.66
CA GLU A 331 -12.82 8.46 8.94
C GLU A 331 -11.40 7.90 8.84
N LEU A 332 -11.06 7.18 7.77
CA LEU A 332 -9.69 6.67 7.54
C LEU A 332 -8.67 7.81 7.42
N ILE A 333 -9.01 8.92 6.77
CA ILE A 333 -8.14 10.10 6.69
C ILE A 333 -7.90 10.70 8.08
N ALA A 334 -8.93 10.77 8.92
CA ALA A 334 -8.80 11.29 10.29
C ALA A 334 -7.85 10.42 11.12
N ILE A 335 -8.08 9.11 11.14
CA ILE A 335 -7.24 8.13 11.83
C ILE A 335 -5.78 8.21 11.35
N GLY A 336 -5.55 8.12 10.03
CA GLY A 336 -4.20 8.19 9.50
C GLY A 336 -3.50 9.54 9.74
N ARG A 337 -4.25 10.61 9.98
CA ARG A 337 -3.70 11.90 10.42
C ARG A 337 -3.31 11.86 11.89
N GLU A 338 -4.15 11.30 12.75
CA GLU A 338 -3.89 11.14 14.18
C GLU A 338 -2.66 10.26 14.43
N ASP A 339 -2.58 9.09 13.78
CA ASP A 339 -1.43 8.18 13.86
C ASP A 339 -0.12 8.87 13.45
N ALA A 340 -0.15 9.63 12.35
CA ALA A 340 1.04 10.36 11.90
C ALA A 340 1.38 11.55 12.81
N MET A 341 0.40 12.22 13.41
CA MET A 341 0.65 13.30 14.36
C MET A 341 1.20 12.78 15.69
N ALA A 342 0.81 11.60 16.13
CA ALA A 342 1.39 10.95 17.30
C ALA A 342 2.91 10.68 17.12
N ARG A 343 3.35 10.49 15.88
CA ARG A 343 4.76 10.24 15.52
C ARG A 343 5.44 11.46 14.86
N ARG A 344 4.92 12.67 15.06
CA ARG A 344 5.37 13.88 14.35
C ARG A 344 6.87 14.16 14.54
N ASP A 345 7.42 13.89 15.72
CA ASP A 345 8.82 14.17 16.03
C ASP A 345 9.78 13.19 15.32
N GLU A 346 9.37 11.93 15.18
CA GLU A 346 10.07 10.93 14.38
C GLU A 346 10.04 11.33 12.88
N ILE A 347 8.88 11.76 12.39
CA ILE A 347 8.73 12.26 11.02
C ILE A 347 9.62 13.48 10.79
N ALA A 348 9.61 14.47 11.73
CA ALA A 348 10.45 15.66 11.65
C ALA A 348 11.95 15.31 11.64
N HIS A 349 12.37 14.37 12.47
CA HIS A 349 13.74 13.85 12.46
C HIS A 349 14.08 13.18 11.13
N PHE A 350 13.21 12.30 10.65
CA PHE A 350 13.39 11.63 9.36
C PHE A 350 13.48 12.63 8.20
N LEU A 351 12.69 13.69 8.20
CA LEU A 351 12.72 14.73 7.17
C LEU A 351 13.87 15.73 7.32
N GLY A 352 14.63 15.67 8.41
CA GLY A 352 15.66 16.67 8.72
C GLY A 352 15.11 18.06 9.06
N THR A 353 13.80 18.15 9.37
CA THR A 353 13.09 19.38 9.71
C THR A 353 13.01 19.62 11.22
N SER A 354 13.66 18.80 12.05
CA SER A 354 13.67 18.97 13.50
C SER A 354 14.24 20.33 13.86
N VAL A 355 13.39 21.24 14.32
CA VAL A 355 13.80 22.46 14.98
C VAL A 355 14.61 22.01 16.20
N ARG A 356 15.89 22.37 16.26
CA ARG A 356 16.69 22.27 17.49
C ARG A 356 15.95 23.04 18.57
N THR A 357 15.09 22.31 19.30
CA THR A 357 14.56 22.87 20.53
C THR A 357 15.76 23.01 21.45
N SER A 358 16.18 24.26 21.65
CA SER A 358 17.19 24.62 22.64
C SER A 358 16.79 23.96 23.95
N ALA A 359 17.44 22.88 24.30
CA ALA A 359 17.33 22.28 25.62
C ALA A 359 17.92 23.29 26.60
N ALA A 360 17.06 24.04 27.29
CA ALA A 360 17.41 24.77 28.48
C ALA A 360 18.00 23.74 29.48
N THR A 361 19.25 23.96 29.74
CA THR A 361 20.10 23.20 30.64
C THR A 361 19.49 23.15 32.04
N THR A 362 18.80 22.11 32.41
CA THR A 362 18.53 21.82 33.83
C THR A 362 19.58 20.83 34.31
N ARG A 363 20.64 21.37 34.89
CA ARG A 363 21.59 20.62 35.69
C ARG A 363 20.86 19.99 36.86
N VAL A 364 20.56 18.70 36.80
CA VAL A 364 20.26 17.91 38.00
C VAL A 364 21.53 17.18 38.41
N ARG A 365 21.99 17.53 39.61
CA ARG A 365 23.13 16.95 40.30
C ARG A 365 23.01 15.42 40.38
N ARG A 366 24.04 14.74 39.94
CA ARG A 366 24.34 13.35 40.30
C ARG A 366 24.54 13.24 41.81
N ALA A 367 23.81 12.35 42.44
CA ALA A 367 24.25 11.67 43.64
C ALA A 367 24.46 10.19 43.30
N ALA A 368 25.70 9.78 43.50
CA ALA A 368 26.14 8.40 43.34
C ALA A 368 25.66 7.53 44.52
N THR A 369 25.26 6.33 44.24
CA THR A 369 25.60 5.22 45.18
C THR A 369 25.58 3.93 44.34
N ILE A 370 26.72 3.30 44.36
CA ILE A 370 26.99 1.97 43.84
C ILE A 370 26.54 0.98 44.88
N GLU A 371 25.77 -0.03 44.49
CA GLU A 371 25.73 -1.24 45.28
C GLU A 371 25.58 -2.45 44.30
N SER A 372 26.61 -3.28 44.38
CA SER A 372 26.83 -4.51 43.65
C SER A 372 26.09 -5.68 44.33
N ALA A 373 25.41 -6.51 43.58
CA ALA A 373 25.07 -7.87 44.02
C ALA A 373 25.11 -8.84 42.82
N PRO A 374 25.50 -10.08 43.04
CA PRO A 374 26.08 -10.96 42.03
C PRO A 374 25.07 -11.83 41.29
N LEU A 375 25.50 -12.24 40.10
CA LEU A 375 24.86 -13.24 39.22
C LEU A 375 24.79 -14.64 39.90
N PRO A 376 23.74 -15.42 39.69
CA PRO A 376 23.83 -16.87 39.74
C PRO A 376 24.00 -17.48 38.37
N ALA A 377 24.90 -18.43 38.34
CA ALA A 377 25.26 -19.26 37.21
C ALA A 377 24.26 -20.41 36.95
N THR A 378 24.29 -20.88 35.71
CA THR A 378 24.06 -22.27 35.23
C THR A 378 22.61 -22.73 35.10
N SER A 379 22.15 -23.20 33.91
CA SER A 379 22.53 -24.50 33.37
C SER A 379 22.02 -24.72 31.94
N LEU A 380 22.86 -25.34 31.15
CA LEU A 380 22.59 -25.97 29.89
C LEU A 380 21.75 -27.23 30.12
N ALA A 381 20.65 -27.42 29.38
CA ALA A 381 20.00 -28.71 29.20
C ALA A 381 19.73 -28.94 27.73
N LEU A 382 20.57 -29.77 27.11
CA LEU A 382 20.33 -30.52 25.90
C LEU A 382 19.33 -31.65 26.18
N ALA A 383 18.25 -31.77 25.42
CA ALA A 383 17.52 -33.01 25.18
C ALA A 383 16.88 -32.99 23.80
N ARG A 384 17.38 -33.86 23.00
CA ARG A 384 16.88 -34.76 21.95
C ARG A 384 15.66 -34.31 21.16
#